data_b9084b6e806dab27b9e147233990f49a
#
_entry.id   b9084b6e806dab27b9e147233990f49a
#
_cell.length_a   1.000
_cell.length_b   1.000
_cell.length_c   1.000
_cell.angle_alpha   90.00
_cell.angle_beta   90.00
_cell.angle_gamma   90.00
#
_symmetry.space_group_name_H-M   'P 1'
#
loop_
_entity.id
_entity.type
_entity.pdbx_description
1 polymer ?
#
loop_
_entity_poly.entity_id
_entity_poly.type
_entity_poly.pdbx_seq_one_letter_code
_entity_poly.pdbx_strand_id
1 'polypeptide(L)'
;MFPTGSFARWFGKDMTGQTYEGDIACSGQNLTSLYGCPSIIKGNFDCIYNKLTSLEGGPQYVGEGFYCRENQLTSLKGSPKEVKGSFDCSYNKLTSLEGSPEYVGWYFNCINNPDLKSLDGIGEVGGRIYSDIKE
;
A
#
# COMPACT_ATOMS: atom_id res chain seq x y z
N MET A 1 15.05 -13.29 15.31
CA MET A 1 14.93 -13.64 13.87
C MET A 1 13.56 -13.23 13.36
N PHE A 2 13.54 -12.55 12.25
CA PHE A 2 12.27 -12.07 11.69
C PHE A 2 11.69 -13.10 10.73
N PRO A 3 10.36 -13.11 10.57
CA PRO A 3 9.72 -14.08 9.67
C PRO A 3 10.24 -13.99 8.24
N THR A 4 10.39 -15.14 7.59
CA THR A 4 10.78 -15.20 6.18
C THR A 4 9.75 -14.42 5.35
N GLY A 5 10.24 -13.61 4.41
CA GLY A 5 9.37 -12.83 3.54
C GLY A 5 8.83 -11.56 4.16
N SER A 6 9.18 -11.24 5.42
CA SER A 6 8.71 -10.01 6.04
C SER A 6 9.57 -8.81 5.66
N PHE A 7 8.98 -7.63 5.75
CA PHE A 7 9.73 -6.39 5.59
C PHE A 7 10.91 -6.34 6.55
N ALA A 8 10.69 -6.67 7.82
CA ALA A 8 11.74 -6.60 8.84
C ALA A 8 12.94 -7.47 8.46
N ARG A 9 12.69 -8.66 7.90
CA ARG A 9 13.79 -9.52 7.50
C ARG A 9 14.58 -8.96 6.34
N TRP A 10 13.87 -8.42 5.34
CA TRP A 10 14.53 -7.79 4.19
C TRP A 10 15.31 -6.54 4.61
N PHE A 11 14.68 -5.71 5.43
CA PHE A 11 15.27 -4.44 5.87
C PHE A 11 16.41 -4.68 6.87
N GLY A 12 16.36 -5.78 7.60
CA GLY A 12 17.35 -6.12 8.60
C GLY A 12 17.06 -5.58 9.99
N LYS A 13 15.88 -5.01 10.20
CA LYS A 13 15.49 -4.41 11.47
C LYS A 13 13.98 -4.28 11.53
N ASP A 14 13.42 -4.43 12.73
CA ASP A 14 12.01 -4.18 12.99
C ASP A 14 11.84 -2.70 13.33
N MET A 15 11.16 -1.96 12.45
CA MET A 15 10.94 -0.53 12.60
C MET A 15 9.54 -0.19 13.13
N THR A 16 8.82 -1.19 13.64
CA THR A 16 7.45 -0.97 14.16
C THR A 16 7.42 0.21 15.12
N GLY A 17 6.48 1.13 14.89
CA GLY A 17 6.28 2.30 15.74
C GLY A 17 7.25 3.45 15.49
N GLN A 18 8.20 3.28 14.59
CA GLN A 18 9.22 4.31 14.36
C GLN A 18 8.93 5.13 13.11
N THR A 19 9.70 6.21 12.96
CA THR A 19 9.61 7.10 11.80
C THR A 19 10.85 6.91 10.94
N TYR A 20 10.64 6.77 9.62
CA TYR A 20 11.71 6.71 8.66
C TYR A 20 11.71 8.00 7.84
N GLU A 21 12.86 8.67 7.77
CA GLU A 21 12.92 10.04 7.22
C GLU A 21 12.96 10.10 5.69
N GLY A 22 13.31 9.04 5.01
CA GLY A 22 13.47 9.06 3.56
C GLY A 22 12.48 8.17 2.83
N ASP A 23 12.88 7.74 1.64
CA ASP A 23 12.12 6.80 0.83
C ASP A 23 12.52 5.37 1.16
N ILE A 24 11.57 4.45 1.05
CA ILE A 24 11.87 3.02 1.15
C ILE A 24 11.45 2.39 -0.15
N ALA A 25 12.40 1.70 -0.80
CA ALA A 25 12.15 1.01 -2.06
C ALA A 25 12.44 -0.48 -1.86
N CYS A 26 11.38 -1.27 -1.76
CA CYS A 26 11.49 -2.71 -1.56
C CYS A 26 10.79 -3.51 -2.65
N SER A 27 10.75 -2.95 -3.87
CA SER A 27 10.11 -3.64 -4.99
C SER A 27 10.88 -4.90 -5.37
N GLY A 28 10.13 -5.93 -5.80
CA GLY A 28 10.75 -7.15 -6.31
C GLY A 28 11.55 -7.97 -5.31
N GLN A 29 11.20 -7.92 -4.03
CA GLN A 29 11.97 -8.58 -2.98
C GLN A 29 11.29 -9.85 -2.45
N ASN A 30 10.28 -10.34 -3.15
CA ASN A 30 9.53 -11.53 -2.74
C ASN A 30 8.90 -11.39 -1.35
N LEU A 31 8.49 -10.18 -0.99
CA LEU A 31 7.87 -9.95 0.30
C LEU A 31 6.48 -10.57 0.36
N THR A 32 6.18 -11.26 1.45
CA THR A 32 4.87 -11.82 1.69
C THR A 32 4.14 -11.08 2.81
N SER A 33 4.84 -10.21 3.54
CA SER A 33 4.22 -9.38 4.56
C SER A 33 5.00 -8.09 4.76
N LEU A 34 4.32 -7.08 5.29
CA LEU A 34 4.96 -5.81 5.63
C LEU A 34 5.30 -5.73 7.11
N TYR A 35 5.31 -6.86 7.80
CA TYR A 35 5.66 -6.88 9.22
C TYR A 35 6.97 -6.15 9.45
N GLY A 36 6.98 -5.24 10.42
CA GLY A 36 8.16 -4.50 10.81
C GLY A 36 8.37 -3.19 10.08
N CYS A 37 7.44 -2.77 9.22
CA CYS A 37 7.52 -1.47 8.57
C CYS A 37 7.49 -0.34 9.61
N PRO A 38 8.14 0.79 9.32
CA PRO A 38 7.96 2.00 10.14
C PRO A 38 6.50 2.41 10.16
N SER A 39 6.07 3.02 11.26
CA SER A 39 4.72 3.55 11.37
C SER A 39 4.54 4.78 10.49
N ILE A 40 5.58 5.58 10.36
CA ILE A 40 5.58 6.79 9.54
C ILE A 40 6.76 6.73 8.57
N ILE A 41 6.46 6.94 7.29
CA ILE A 41 7.49 7.06 6.26
C ILE A 41 7.33 8.47 5.68
N LYS A 42 8.35 9.30 5.81
CA LYS A 42 8.27 10.70 5.36
C LYS A 42 8.31 10.83 3.85
N GLY A 43 8.98 9.91 3.17
CA GLY A 43 9.10 9.91 1.73
C GLY A 43 8.11 8.97 1.07
N ASN A 44 8.55 8.36 -0.02
CA ASN A 44 7.76 7.38 -0.77
C ASN A 44 7.95 5.98 -0.19
N PHE A 45 6.92 5.16 -0.31
CA PHE A 45 7.02 3.74 0.01
C PHE A 45 6.68 2.95 -1.24
N ASP A 46 7.67 2.22 -1.75
CA ASP A 46 7.54 1.42 -2.96
C ASP A 46 7.69 -0.05 -2.61
N CYS A 47 6.58 -0.78 -2.61
CA CYS A 47 6.57 -2.22 -2.41
C CYS A 47 5.98 -2.93 -3.64
N ILE A 48 6.20 -2.36 -4.82
CA ILE A 48 5.70 -2.87 -6.08
C ILE A 48 6.28 -4.26 -6.35
N TYR A 49 5.47 -5.11 -6.97
CA TYR A 49 5.92 -6.40 -7.46
C TYR A 49 6.49 -7.29 -6.34
N ASN A 50 5.66 -7.57 -5.38
CA ASN A 50 5.96 -8.52 -4.31
C ASN A 50 4.86 -9.58 -4.31
N LYS A 51 4.71 -10.29 -3.20
CA LYS A 51 3.71 -11.35 -3.07
C LYS A 51 2.76 -11.06 -1.91
N LEU A 52 2.47 -9.78 -1.70
CA LEU A 52 1.62 -9.35 -0.58
C LEU A 52 0.17 -9.71 -0.86
N THR A 53 -0.50 -10.28 0.14
CA THR A 53 -1.93 -10.55 0.08
C THR A 53 -2.71 -9.57 0.94
N SER A 54 -2.02 -8.81 1.79
CA SER A 54 -2.62 -7.74 2.58
C SER A 54 -1.54 -6.69 2.87
N LEU A 55 -1.95 -5.54 3.36
CA LEU A 55 -1.02 -4.47 3.73
C LEU A 55 -0.80 -4.39 5.24
N GLU A 56 -1.28 -5.39 5.97
CA GLU A 56 -1.10 -5.41 7.42
C GLU A 56 0.37 -5.39 7.79
N GLY A 57 0.69 -4.63 8.83
CA GLY A 57 2.06 -4.43 9.25
C GLY A 57 2.74 -3.25 8.58
N GLY A 58 2.10 -2.68 7.57
CA GLY A 58 2.64 -1.55 6.83
C GLY A 58 2.51 -0.23 7.57
N PRO A 59 2.98 0.85 6.93
CA PRO A 59 2.97 2.17 7.57
C PRO A 59 1.55 2.70 7.76
N GLN A 60 1.39 3.57 8.76
CA GLN A 60 0.13 4.26 9.03
C GLN A 60 0.05 5.59 8.28
N TYR A 61 1.19 6.24 8.07
CA TYR A 61 1.26 7.55 7.41
C TYR A 61 2.42 7.55 6.43
N VAL A 62 2.14 8.00 5.21
CA VAL A 62 3.17 8.10 4.17
C VAL A 62 3.16 9.53 3.65
N GLY A 63 4.32 10.18 3.72
CA GLY A 63 4.43 11.60 3.39
C GLY A 63 4.40 11.91 1.91
N GLU A 64 4.70 10.92 1.06
CA GLU A 64 4.62 11.08 -0.38
C GLU A 64 3.78 9.95 -0.95
N GLY A 65 4.25 9.21 -1.93
CA GLY A 65 3.43 8.19 -2.57
C GLY A 65 3.57 6.82 -1.95
N PHE A 66 2.51 6.02 -2.04
CA PHE A 66 2.48 4.64 -1.61
C PHE A 66 2.13 3.78 -2.82
N TYR A 67 3.06 2.91 -3.22
CA TYR A 67 2.94 2.14 -4.44
C TYR A 67 2.97 0.66 -4.11
N CYS A 68 1.83 -0.01 -4.25
CA CYS A 68 1.70 -1.45 -3.96
C CYS A 68 1.14 -2.22 -5.16
N ARG A 69 1.34 -1.70 -6.36
CA ARG A 69 0.84 -2.38 -7.55
C ARG A 69 1.58 -3.70 -7.79
N GLU A 70 0.94 -4.57 -8.55
CA GLU A 70 1.50 -5.88 -8.90
C GLU A 70 1.84 -6.72 -7.67
N ASN A 71 0.85 -6.85 -6.81
CA ASN A 71 0.88 -7.78 -5.69
C ASN A 71 -0.31 -8.72 -5.85
N GLN A 72 -0.74 -9.33 -4.78
CA GLN A 72 -1.87 -10.26 -4.79
C GLN A 72 -2.91 -9.84 -3.74
N LEU A 73 -3.07 -8.53 -3.59
CA LEU A 73 -3.99 -7.97 -2.59
C LEU A 73 -5.43 -8.29 -2.95
N THR A 74 -6.18 -8.80 -1.98
CA THR A 74 -7.61 -9.04 -2.14
C THR A 74 -8.45 -7.98 -1.45
N SER A 75 -7.83 -7.22 -0.54
CA SER A 75 -8.45 -6.08 0.13
C SER A 75 -7.36 -5.06 0.43
N LEU A 76 -7.76 -3.88 0.89
CA LEU A 76 -6.81 -2.84 1.29
C LEU A 76 -6.63 -2.78 2.79
N LYS A 77 -7.01 -3.84 3.50
CA LYS A 77 -6.82 -3.90 4.94
C LYS A 77 -5.34 -3.70 5.26
N GLY A 78 -5.07 -2.83 6.22
CA GLY A 78 -3.70 -2.49 6.60
C GLY A 78 -3.13 -1.30 5.86
N SER A 79 -3.90 -0.68 4.96
CA SER A 79 -3.48 0.54 4.27
C SER A 79 -3.11 1.62 5.27
N PRO A 80 -2.23 2.55 4.86
CA PRO A 80 -2.04 3.76 5.66
C PRO A 80 -3.35 4.50 5.85
N LYS A 81 -3.47 5.20 6.97
CA LYS A 81 -4.62 6.09 7.18
C LYS A 81 -4.54 7.28 6.24
N GLU A 82 -3.33 7.78 6.04
CA GLU A 82 -3.13 8.97 5.22
C GLU A 82 -1.92 8.79 4.31
N VAL A 83 -2.10 9.11 3.03
CA VAL A 83 -1.04 9.15 2.03
C VAL A 83 -1.09 10.55 1.43
N LYS A 84 -0.05 11.34 1.62
CA LYS A 84 -0.07 12.73 1.14
C LYS A 84 0.14 12.83 -0.36
N GLY A 85 0.79 11.84 -0.96
CA GLY A 85 0.92 11.76 -2.41
C GLY A 85 -0.12 10.82 -3.01
N SER A 86 0.31 10.01 -3.95
CA SER A 86 -0.58 9.11 -4.67
C SER A 86 -0.60 7.72 -4.04
N PHE A 87 -1.70 7.01 -4.24
CA PHE A 87 -1.86 5.64 -3.78
C PHE A 87 -2.15 4.76 -5.00
N ASP A 88 -1.27 3.81 -5.27
CA ASP A 88 -1.37 2.96 -6.45
C ASP A 88 -1.50 1.50 -6.03
N CYS A 89 -2.71 0.98 -6.12
CA CYS A 89 -3.02 -0.43 -5.84
C CYS A 89 -3.46 -1.16 -7.12
N SER A 90 -3.02 -0.68 -8.27
CA SER A 90 -3.35 -1.28 -9.55
C SER A 90 -2.70 -2.66 -9.68
N TYR A 91 -3.24 -3.47 -10.61
CA TYR A 91 -2.71 -4.81 -10.89
C TYR A 91 -2.67 -5.68 -9.63
N ASN A 92 -3.81 -5.80 -8.98
CA ASN A 92 -4.00 -6.66 -7.82
C ASN A 92 -5.24 -7.52 -8.03
N LYS A 93 -5.74 -8.12 -6.96
CA LYS A 93 -6.91 -8.99 -7.01
C LYS A 93 -8.01 -8.48 -6.07
N LEU A 94 -8.13 -7.15 -6.00
CA LEU A 94 -9.09 -6.53 -5.08
C LEU A 94 -10.51 -6.87 -5.47
N THR A 95 -11.33 -7.18 -4.46
CA THR A 95 -12.76 -7.41 -4.65
C THR A 95 -13.57 -6.24 -4.07
N SER A 96 -12.93 -5.40 -3.27
CA SER A 96 -13.53 -4.17 -2.74
C SER A 96 -12.41 -3.20 -2.38
N LEU A 97 -12.78 -1.96 -2.11
CA LEU A 97 -11.84 -0.95 -1.64
C LEU A 97 -11.94 -0.75 -0.12
N GLU A 98 -12.58 -1.67 0.57
CA GLU A 98 -12.65 -1.61 2.02
C GLU A 98 -11.25 -1.64 2.60
N GLY A 99 -10.99 -0.79 3.59
CA GLY A 99 -9.67 -0.63 4.16
C GLY A 99 -8.84 0.43 3.48
N SER A 100 -9.37 1.08 2.44
CA SER A 100 -8.70 2.18 1.74
C SER A 100 -8.23 3.26 2.72
N PRO A 101 -7.16 4.00 2.37
CA PRO A 101 -6.77 5.16 3.18
C PRO A 101 -7.92 6.14 3.36
N GLU A 102 -7.97 6.78 4.52
CA GLU A 102 -8.98 7.80 4.77
C GLU A 102 -8.75 9.02 3.89
N TYR A 103 -7.49 9.30 3.55
CA TYR A 103 -7.14 10.43 2.71
C TYR A 103 -5.95 10.08 1.80
N VAL A 104 -6.09 10.43 0.52
CA VAL A 104 -5.04 10.35 -0.49
C VAL A 104 -4.95 11.72 -1.14
N GLY A 105 -3.78 12.34 -1.10
CA GLY A 105 -3.64 13.73 -1.51
C GLY A 105 -3.64 13.96 -3.02
N TRP A 106 -3.15 12.98 -3.76
CA TRP A 106 -3.05 13.12 -5.22
C TRP A 106 -3.98 12.11 -5.89
N TYR A 107 -3.46 11.21 -6.73
CA TYR A 107 -4.34 10.27 -7.43
C TYR A 107 -4.46 8.95 -6.66
N PHE A 108 -5.57 8.27 -6.91
CA PHE A 108 -5.85 6.93 -6.43
C PHE A 108 -6.00 6.04 -7.66
N ASN A 109 -5.15 5.04 -7.81
CA ASN A 109 -5.16 4.18 -8.99
C ASN A 109 -5.50 2.75 -8.60
N CYS A 110 -6.64 2.27 -9.07
CA CYS A 110 -7.09 0.89 -8.83
C CYS A 110 -7.41 0.16 -10.13
N ILE A 111 -6.79 0.54 -11.25
CA ILE A 111 -7.02 -0.16 -12.52
C ILE A 111 -6.48 -1.59 -12.45
N ASN A 112 -6.97 -2.43 -13.33
CA ASN A 112 -6.55 -3.83 -13.44
C ASN A 112 -6.71 -4.60 -12.14
N ASN A 113 -7.90 -4.47 -11.56
CA ASN A 113 -8.42 -5.32 -10.51
C ASN A 113 -9.72 -5.91 -11.05
N PRO A 114 -9.64 -7.02 -11.80
CA PRO A 114 -10.79 -7.49 -12.59
C PRO A 114 -12.07 -7.79 -11.81
N ASP A 115 -11.91 -8.14 -10.54
CA ASP A 115 -13.08 -8.50 -9.72
C ASP A 115 -13.61 -7.33 -8.90
N LEU A 116 -13.02 -6.15 -9.05
CA LEU A 116 -13.49 -4.96 -8.37
C LEU A 116 -14.67 -4.38 -9.12
N LYS A 117 -15.83 -4.32 -8.46
CA LYS A 117 -17.10 -3.95 -9.12
C LYS A 117 -17.61 -2.58 -8.73
N SER A 118 -17.08 -1.97 -7.68
CA SER A 118 -17.51 -0.64 -7.27
C SER A 118 -16.38 0.08 -6.57
N LEU A 119 -16.53 1.38 -6.40
CA LEU A 119 -15.58 2.20 -5.66
C LEU A 119 -16.03 2.38 -4.20
N ASP A 120 -17.03 1.63 -3.76
CA ASP A 120 -17.48 1.70 -2.36
C ASP A 120 -16.31 1.41 -1.42
N GLY A 121 -16.22 2.18 -0.35
CA GLY A 121 -15.14 2.02 0.62
C GLY A 121 -13.95 2.93 0.40
N ILE A 122 -13.89 3.61 -0.77
CA ILE A 122 -12.80 4.54 -1.04
C ILE A 122 -12.92 5.75 -0.10
N GLY A 123 -11.77 6.21 0.40
CA GLY A 123 -11.74 7.39 1.23
C GLY A 123 -11.73 8.68 0.42
N GLU A 124 -11.30 9.76 1.05
CA GLU A 124 -11.20 11.04 0.37
C GLU A 124 -9.96 11.05 -0.53
N VAL A 125 -10.14 11.48 -1.80
CA VAL A 125 -9.05 11.56 -2.77
C VAL A 125 -8.97 12.97 -3.29
N GLY A 126 -7.81 13.62 -3.12
CA GLY A 126 -7.63 15.00 -3.52
C GLY A 126 -7.47 15.20 -5.02
N GLY A 127 -7.08 14.16 -5.74
CA GLY A 127 -6.86 14.24 -7.18
C GLY A 127 -7.74 13.27 -7.95
N ARG A 128 -7.21 12.73 -9.04
CA ARG A 128 -7.97 11.88 -9.94
C ARG A 128 -8.03 10.44 -9.44
N ILE A 129 -9.14 9.78 -9.71
CA ILE A 129 -9.30 8.36 -9.47
C ILE A 129 -9.20 7.65 -10.81
N TYR A 130 -8.26 6.71 -10.92
CA TYR A 130 -8.09 5.87 -12.11
C TYR A 130 -8.69 4.51 -11.82
N SER A 131 -9.67 4.12 -12.62
CA SER A 131 -10.45 2.90 -12.38
C SER A 131 -10.95 2.36 -13.72
N ASP A 132 -11.13 1.04 -13.79
CA ASP A 132 -11.76 0.40 -14.94
C ASP A 132 -13.27 0.34 -14.77
N ILE A 133 -13.79 0.78 -13.63
CA ILE A 133 -15.22 0.72 -13.36
C ILE A 133 -15.91 1.85 -14.11
N LYS A 134 -16.94 1.49 -14.87
CA LYS A 134 -17.73 2.49 -15.59
C LYS A 134 -18.91 2.90 -14.74
N GLU A 135 -19.03 4.20 -14.55
CA GLU A 135 -20.15 4.79 -13.79
C GLU A 135 -21.35 5.01 -14.67
#